data_304ca0ebdd69d99dd64f1dd6e36db76f
#
_entry.id   304ca0ebdd69d99dd64f1dd6e36db76f
#
_cell.length_a   1.000
_cell.length_b   1.000
_cell.length_c   1.000
_cell.angle_alpha   90.00
_cell.angle_beta   90.00
_cell.angle_gamma   90.00
#
_symmetry.space_group_name_H-M   'P 1'
#
loop_
_entity.id
_entity.type
_entity.pdbx_description
1 polymer ?
#
loop_
_entity_poly.entity_id
_entity_poly.type
_entity_poly.pdbx_seq_one_letter_code
_entity_poly.pdbx_strand_id
1 'polypeptide(L)'
;MKTSINILLVFLFMACTSVPDERMTSYVDFPETRELTARTLSLDSALFRYPYRVRVQDDKAVVLDLHGTEYFFHAFHYPGFHYLSSFGKRGDAPEEMLSAENLRWNGNFLWTLDSNKSELTRLGFASSGDSLLRLETVSLDEEQL
;
A
#
# COMPACT_ATOMS: atom_id res chain seq x y z
N MET A 1 40.11 -52.79 -9.34
CA MET A 1 39.92 -51.34 -9.22
C MET A 1 38.78 -50.74 -10.07
N LYS A 2 38.20 -51.42 -11.04
CA LYS A 2 37.10 -50.87 -11.88
C LYS A 2 35.70 -51.02 -11.27
N THR A 3 35.49 -51.92 -10.33
CA THR A 3 34.18 -52.17 -9.68
C THR A 3 33.83 -51.14 -8.58
N SER A 4 34.82 -50.56 -7.89
CA SER A 4 34.59 -49.59 -6.83
C SER A 4 34.14 -48.22 -7.32
N ILE A 5 34.52 -47.85 -8.54
CA ILE A 5 34.14 -46.55 -9.14
C ILE A 5 32.65 -46.54 -9.55
N ASN A 6 32.13 -47.67 -10.02
CA ASN A 6 30.70 -47.75 -10.41
C ASN A 6 29.74 -47.71 -9.21
N ILE A 7 30.15 -48.20 -8.04
CA ILE A 7 29.34 -48.12 -6.81
C ILE A 7 29.27 -46.69 -6.29
N LEU A 8 30.35 -45.91 -6.40
CA LEU A 8 30.36 -44.50 -5.99
C LEU A 8 29.47 -43.62 -6.88
N LEU A 9 29.40 -43.94 -8.19
CA LEU A 9 28.58 -43.19 -9.13
C LEU A 9 27.06 -43.39 -8.89
N VAL A 10 26.64 -44.59 -8.45
CA VAL A 10 25.24 -44.89 -8.14
C VAL A 10 24.74 -44.16 -6.91
N PHE A 11 25.60 -43.89 -5.90
CA PHE A 11 25.25 -43.14 -4.72
C PHE A 11 25.06 -41.65 -4.99
N LEU A 12 25.66 -41.10 -6.04
CA LEU A 12 25.49 -39.66 -6.38
C LEU A 12 24.11 -39.34 -7.00
N PHE A 13 23.41 -40.36 -7.55
CA PHE A 13 22.08 -40.14 -8.13
C PHE A 13 20.92 -40.27 -7.13
N MET A 14 21.16 -40.68 -5.88
CA MET A 14 20.12 -40.77 -4.85
C MET A 14 19.95 -39.52 -3.99
N ALA A 15 20.75 -38.47 -4.21
CA ALA A 15 20.74 -37.29 -3.39
C ALA A 15 19.76 -36.18 -3.84
N CYS A 16 18.96 -36.40 -4.89
CA CYS A 16 17.91 -35.49 -5.32
C CYS A 16 16.52 -36.06 -5.03
N THR A 17 16.21 -36.35 -3.79
CA THR A 17 14.81 -36.38 -3.36
C THR A 17 14.44 -34.95 -3.00
N SER A 18 13.73 -34.25 -3.89
CA SER A 18 13.04 -33.03 -3.55
C SER A 18 12.07 -33.33 -2.40
N VAL A 19 12.40 -32.85 -1.21
CA VAL A 19 11.45 -32.85 -0.10
C VAL A 19 10.28 -31.98 -0.58
N PRO A 20 9.05 -32.49 -0.65
CA PRO A 20 7.91 -31.66 -1.00
C PRO A 20 7.87 -30.53 0.03
N ASP A 21 7.89 -29.29 -0.45
CA ASP A 21 7.72 -28.13 0.42
C ASP A 21 6.28 -28.17 0.96
N GLU A 22 6.11 -28.71 2.16
CA GLU A 22 4.81 -28.77 2.85
C GLU A 22 4.16 -27.39 3.09
N ARG A 23 4.85 -26.32 2.70
CA ARG A 23 4.34 -24.94 2.84
C ARG A 23 3.52 -24.48 1.63
N MET A 24 3.55 -25.19 0.51
CA MET A 24 2.68 -24.89 -0.62
C MET A 24 1.38 -25.68 -0.50
N THR A 25 0.41 -25.14 0.18
CA THR A 25 -0.96 -25.65 0.15
C THR A 25 -1.60 -25.19 -1.16
N SER A 26 -1.73 -26.10 -2.12
CA SER A 26 -2.53 -25.83 -3.31
C SER A 26 -4.00 -26.03 -2.98
N TYR A 27 -4.78 -24.97 -2.99
CA TYR A 27 -6.22 -25.04 -2.84
C TYR A 27 -6.84 -25.30 -4.21
N VAL A 28 -7.42 -26.46 -4.38
CA VAL A 28 -8.17 -26.86 -5.59
C VAL A 28 -9.62 -26.35 -5.51
N ASP A 29 -10.14 -26.27 -4.29
CA ASP A 29 -11.48 -25.74 -3.99
C ASP A 29 -11.39 -24.66 -2.91
N PHE A 30 -12.10 -23.56 -3.13
CA PHE A 30 -12.27 -22.52 -2.12
C PHE A 30 -13.42 -22.91 -1.19
N PRO A 31 -13.21 -22.89 0.14
CA PRO A 31 -14.24 -23.29 1.11
C PRO A 31 -15.46 -22.36 1.10
N GLU A 32 -15.32 -21.16 0.58
CA GLU A 32 -16.38 -20.17 0.48
C GLU A 32 -16.30 -19.40 -0.83
N THR A 33 -17.39 -19.32 -1.56
CA THR A 33 -17.55 -18.50 -2.76
C THR A 33 -18.61 -17.45 -2.49
N ARG A 34 -18.30 -16.17 -2.75
CA ARG A 34 -19.24 -15.05 -2.61
C ARG A 34 -19.40 -14.34 -3.95
N GLU A 35 -20.63 -14.09 -4.32
CA GLU A 35 -20.92 -13.18 -5.41
C GLU A 35 -20.78 -11.74 -4.95
N LEU A 36 -20.00 -10.94 -5.71
CA LEU A 36 -19.81 -9.53 -5.47
C LEU A 36 -20.61 -8.72 -6.49
N THR A 37 -21.37 -7.76 -5.98
CA THR A 37 -22.06 -6.79 -6.85
C THR A 37 -21.26 -5.49 -6.85
N ALA A 38 -20.83 -5.06 -8.04
CA ALA A 38 -20.16 -3.78 -8.21
C ALA A 38 -21.19 -2.65 -8.38
N ARG A 39 -20.90 -1.51 -7.74
CA ARG A 39 -21.65 -0.27 -7.93
C ARG A 39 -20.68 0.82 -8.40
N THR A 40 -21.03 1.47 -9.50
CA THR A 40 -20.29 2.65 -9.96
C THR A 40 -20.60 3.85 -9.06
N LEU A 41 -19.56 4.54 -8.62
CA LEU A 41 -19.64 5.78 -7.86
C LEU A 41 -19.20 6.93 -8.76
N SER A 42 -19.97 8.02 -8.78
CA SER A 42 -19.56 9.27 -9.41
C SER A 42 -18.76 10.08 -8.38
N LEU A 43 -17.54 10.46 -8.72
CA LEU A 43 -16.63 11.22 -7.87
C LEU A 43 -16.45 12.62 -8.48
N ASP A 44 -17.50 13.42 -8.44
CA ASP A 44 -17.63 14.67 -9.21
C ASP A 44 -16.60 15.75 -8.87
N SER A 45 -15.93 15.65 -7.72
CA SER A 45 -15.07 16.71 -7.19
C SER A 45 -13.58 16.36 -7.14
N ALA A 46 -13.21 15.11 -7.43
CA ALA A 46 -11.82 14.68 -7.43
C ALA A 46 -11.42 14.17 -8.82
N LEU A 47 -10.49 14.88 -9.44
CA LEU A 47 -9.91 14.48 -10.72
C LEU A 47 -8.73 13.56 -10.47
N PHE A 48 -8.97 12.25 -10.54
CA PHE A 48 -7.92 11.26 -10.43
C PHE A 48 -7.16 11.10 -11.75
N ARG A 49 -5.84 10.99 -11.62
CA ARG A 49 -4.98 10.62 -12.73
C ARG A 49 -4.54 9.17 -12.65
N TYR A 50 -4.19 8.70 -11.45
CA TYR A 50 -3.81 7.33 -11.19
C TYR A 50 -4.16 6.93 -9.75
N PRO A 51 -5.44 6.63 -9.45
CA PRO A 51 -5.85 6.18 -8.12
C PRO A 51 -5.23 4.82 -7.84
N TYR A 52 -4.22 4.82 -7.00
CA TYR A 52 -3.38 3.66 -6.76
C TYR A 52 -3.82 2.86 -5.54
N ARG A 53 -4.24 3.54 -4.49
CA ARG A 53 -4.56 2.90 -3.22
C ARG A 53 -5.71 3.61 -2.50
N VAL A 54 -6.61 2.82 -1.95
CA VAL A 54 -7.67 3.30 -1.07
C VAL A 54 -7.43 2.74 0.33
N ARG A 55 -7.61 3.59 1.33
CA ARG A 55 -7.63 3.20 2.74
C ARG A 55 -8.89 3.70 3.39
N VAL A 56 -9.62 2.79 3.99
CA VAL A 56 -10.87 3.07 4.71
C VAL A 56 -10.65 2.83 6.19
N GLN A 57 -11.11 3.77 7.01
CA GLN A 57 -11.24 3.61 8.45
C GLN A 57 -12.47 4.40 8.92
N ASP A 58 -13.32 3.73 9.69
CA ASP A 58 -14.59 4.27 10.18
C ASP A 58 -15.43 4.85 9.03
N ASP A 59 -15.76 6.12 9.10
CA ASP A 59 -16.53 6.85 8.10
C ASP A 59 -15.67 7.61 7.08
N LYS A 60 -14.38 7.32 6.99
CA LYS A 60 -13.43 8.00 6.10
C LYS A 60 -12.80 7.05 5.11
N ALA A 61 -12.71 7.47 3.86
CA ALA A 61 -11.90 6.84 2.83
C ALA A 61 -10.88 7.85 2.31
N VAL A 62 -9.62 7.44 2.22
CA VAL A 62 -8.56 8.25 1.63
C VAL A 62 -8.01 7.50 0.43
N VAL A 63 -7.98 8.17 -0.70
CA VAL A 63 -7.45 7.66 -1.98
C VAL A 63 -6.11 8.32 -2.24
N LEU A 64 -5.08 7.51 -2.46
CA LEU A 64 -3.79 7.97 -2.97
C LEU A 64 -3.85 7.98 -4.50
N ASP A 65 -3.68 9.16 -5.09
CA ASP A 65 -3.47 9.35 -6.52
C ASP A 65 -1.97 9.54 -6.80
N LEU A 66 -1.31 8.46 -7.20
CA LEU A 66 0.14 8.41 -7.35
C LEU A 66 0.69 9.44 -8.34
N HIS A 67 -0.08 9.77 -9.37
CA HIS A 67 0.28 10.74 -10.41
C HIS A 67 -0.62 11.97 -10.44
N GLY A 68 -1.30 12.26 -9.31
CA GLY A 68 -2.09 13.47 -9.18
C GLY A 68 -1.32 14.72 -9.61
N THR A 69 -1.96 15.61 -10.34
CA THR A 69 -1.29 16.81 -10.89
C THR A 69 -1.06 17.87 -9.82
N GLU A 70 -1.97 18.00 -8.89
CA GLU A 70 -1.94 19.03 -7.86
C GLU A 70 -1.80 18.42 -6.45
N TYR A 71 -2.54 17.34 -6.17
CA TYR A 71 -2.55 16.67 -4.87
C TYR A 71 -2.35 15.17 -5.02
N PHE A 72 -1.73 14.57 -4.00
CA PHE A 72 -1.55 13.13 -3.91
C PHE A 72 -2.71 12.40 -3.24
N PHE A 73 -3.44 13.06 -2.34
CA PHE A 73 -4.48 12.43 -1.54
C PHE A 73 -5.81 13.13 -1.69
N HIS A 74 -6.86 12.31 -1.74
CA HIS A 74 -8.25 12.77 -1.77
C HIS A 74 -9.04 12.05 -0.69
N ALA A 75 -9.68 12.81 0.20
CA ALA A 75 -10.47 12.29 1.30
C ALA A 75 -11.96 12.34 0.97
N PHE A 76 -12.66 11.30 1.40
CA PHE A 76 -14.09 11.12 1.18
C PHE A 76 -14.77 10.63 2.45
N HIS A 77 -16.02 10.96 2.60
CA HIS A 77 -16.91 10.34 3.57
C HIS A 77 -17.33 8.94 3.07
N TYR A 78 -17.10 7.90 3.85
CA TYR A 78 -17.43 6.51 3.51
C TYR A 78 -18.75 6.11 4.22
N PRO A 79 -19.63 5.28 3.60
CA PRO A 79 -19.44 4.55 2.34
C PRO A 79 -19.91 5.29 1.08
N GLY A 80 -20.45 6.49 1.19
CA GLY A 80 -21.05 7.23 0.07
C GLY A 80 -20.03 7.81 -0.91
N PHE A 81 -18.75 7.95 -0.52
CA PHE A 81 -17.69 8.62 -1.27
C PHE A 81 -18.01 10.08 -1.61
N HIS A 82 -18.65 10.78 -0.67
CA HIS A 82 -18.79 12.23 -0.78
C HIS A 82 -17.43 12.88 -0.53
N TYR A 83 -16.99 13.71 -1.47
CA TYR A 83 -15.71 14.39 -1.39
C TYR A 83 -15.64 15.33 -0.18
N LEU A 84 -14.51 15.30 0.52
CA LEU A 84 -14.22 16.15 1.67
C LEU A 84 -13.12 17.15 1.34
N SER A 85 -11.93 16.67 1.00
CA SER A 85 -10.78 17.52 0.74
C SER A 85 -9.69 16.81 -0.03
N SER A 86 -8.75 17.59 -0.59
CA SER A 86 -7.49 17.10 -1.13
C SER A 86 -6.33 17.54 -0.24
N PHE A 87 -5.28 16.72 -0.19
CA PHE A 87 -4.11 16.94 0.64
C PHE A 87 -2.83 16.45 -0.04
N GLY A 88 -1.66 16.88 0.51
CA GLY A 88 -0.36 16.51 -0.05
C GLY A 88 -0.15 17.19 -1.40
N LYS A 89 -0.11 18.52 -1.40
CA LYS A 89 0.14 19.29 -2.60
C LYS A 89 1.50 18.90 -3.19
N ARG A 90 1.53 18.68 -4.49
CA ARG A 90 2.77 18.34 -5.21
C ARG A 90 3.66 19.55 -5.36
N GLY A 91 4.93 19.40 -4.99
CA GLY A 91 5.94 20.44 -5.14
C GLY A 91 7.11 20.25 -4.19
N ASP A 92 8.04 21.20 -4.23
CA ASP A 92 9.31 21.17 -3.48
C ASP A 92 9.34 22.10 -2.27
N ALA A 93 8.29 22.88 -2.05
CA ALA A 93 8.20 23.72 -0.84
C ALA A 93 8.12 22.86 0.43
N PRO A 94 8.47 23.41 1.61
CA PRO A 94 8.48 22.64 2.87
C PRO A 94 7.14 21.96 3.20
N GLU A 95 6.02 22.55 2.80
CA GLU A 95 4.67 22.02 3.04
C GLU A 95 4.16 21.14 1.89
N GLU A 96 4.91 21.04 0.80
CA GLU A 96 4.58 20.25 -0.37
C GLU A 96 5.28 18.89 -0.34
N MET A 97 4.89 17.99 -1.22
CA MET A 97 5.43 16.64 -1.34
C MET A 97 5.99 16.40 -2.74
N LEU A 98 7.18 15.80 -2.81
CA LEU A 98 7.77 15.38 -4.09
C LEU A 98 7.22 14.02 -4.54
N SER A 99 6.92 13.15 -3.58
CA SER A 99 6.34 11.83 -3.82
C SER A 99 5.36 11.43 -2.72
N ALA A 100 4.55 10.41 -2.99
CA ALA A 100 3.69 9.79 -2.00
C ALA A 100 3.58 8.30 -2.32
N GLU A 101 4.28 7.45 -1.59
CA GLU A 101 4.40 6.05 -1.96
C GLU A 101 3.57 5.13 -1.08
N ASN A 102 3.37 5.50 0.15
CA ASN A 102 2.68 4.67 1.12
C ASN A 102 1.57 5.46 1.81
N LEU A 103 0.48 4.75 2.08
CA LEU A 103 -0.65 5.30 2.81
C LEU A 103 -1.13 4.24 3.80
N ARG A 104 -1.01 4.51 5.10
CA ARG A 104 -1.33 3.54 6.14
C ARG A 104 -1.96 4.18 7.36
N TRP A 105 -3.06 3.62 7.83
CA TRP A 105 -3.63 3.94 9.12
C TRP A 105 -2.82 3.31 10.27
N ASN A 106 -2.59 4.10 11.31
CA ASN A 106 -2.08 3.65 12.60
C ASN A 106 -2.85 4.39 13.70
N GLY A 107 -3.77 3.68 14.36
CA GLY A 107 -4.78 4.30 15.21
C GLY A 107 -5.60 5.32 14.40
N ASN A 108 -5.80 6.51 14.93
CA ASN A 108 -6.57 7.57 14.29
C ASN A 108 -5.75 8.44 13.33
N PHE A 109 -4.52 8.06 13.05
CA PHE A 109 -3.59 8.83 12.21
C PHE A 109 -3.28 8.10 10.92
N LEU A 110 -3.12 8.86 9.88
CA LEU A 110 -2.70 8.38 8.58
C LEU A 110 -1.23 8.73 8.37
N TRP A 111 -0.44 7.76 7.93
CA TRP A 111 0.97 7.93 7.66
C TRP A 111 1.26 7.79 6.18
N THR A 112 2.15 8.63 5.67
CA THR A 112 2.62 8.59 4.30
C THR A 112 4.11 8.85 4.24
N LEU A 113 4.79 8.23 3.27
CA LEU A 113 6.20 8.38 3.00
C LEU A 113 6.40 9.23 1.74
N ASP A 114 7.20 10.27 1.84
CA ASP A 114 7.82 10.97 0.72
C ASP A 114 9.27 10.48 0.60
N SER A 115 9.51 9.51 -0.27
CA SER A 115 10.84 8.91 -0.44
C SER A 115 11.84 9.88 -1.06
N ASN A 116 11.38 10.84 -1.88
CA ASN A 116 12.23 11.82 -2.51
C ASN A 116 12.72 12.90 -1.55
N LYS A 117 11.99 13.11 -0.44
CA LYS A 117 12.41 13.99 0.67
C LYS A 117 12.98 13.21 1.85
N SER A 118 12.90 11.87 1.85
CA SER A 118 13.21 11.03 3.02
C SER A 118 12.40 11.46 4.25
N GLU A 119 11.11 11.70 4.06
CA GLU A 119 10.22 12.20 5.09
C GLU A 119 9.03 11.28 5.32
N LEU A 120 8.78 10.97 6.59
CA LEU A 120 7.56 10.29 7.02
C LEU A 120 6.62 11.32 7.64
N THR A 121 5.45 11.49 7.04
CA THR A 121 4.44 12.49 7.46
C THR A 121 3.26 11.82 8.14
N ARG A 122 2.89 12.32 9.31
CA ARG A 122 1.68 11.97 10.04
C ARG A 122 0.58 12.97 9.75
N LEU A 123 -0.57 12.46 9.37
CA LEU A 123 -1.76 13.22 9.03
C LEU A 123 -2.89 12.88 9.99
N GLY A 124 -3.77 13.83 10.23
CA GLY A 124 -5.01 13.63 10.98
C GLY A 124 -6.13 14.47 10.39
N PHE A 125 -7.37 14.04 10.63
CA PHE A 125 -8.52 14.88 10.30
C PHE A 125 -8.65 16.04 11.28
N ALA A 126 -9.00 17.21 10.76
CA ALA A 126 -9.40 18.37 11.58
C ALA A 126 -10.60 18.01 12.46
N SER A 127 -10.84 18.79 13.51
CA SER A 127 -11.98 18.58 14.41
C SER A 127 -13.33 18.66 13.69
N SER A 128 -13.43 19.38 12.59
CA SER A 128 -14.60 19.38 11.70
C SER A 128 -14.80 18.05 10.95
N GLY A 129 -13.76 17.21 10.86
CA GLY A 129 -13.77 15.97 10.11
C GLY A 129 -13.68 16.11 8.59
N ASP A 130 -13.57 17.31 8.06
CA ASP A 130 -13.71 17.58 6.61
C ASP A 130 -12.37 17.72 5.88
N SER A 131 -11.27 17.93 6.59
CA SER A 131 -9.96 18.15 6.00
C SER A 131 -8.87 17.36 6.71
N LEU A 132 -7.88 16.90 5.94
CA LEU A 132 -6.66 16.30 6.44
C LEU A 132 -5.64 17.41 6.73
N LEU A 133 -4.98 17.31 7.87
CA LEU A 133 -3.95 18.22 8.32
C LEU A 133 -2.65 17.47 8.54
N ARG A 134 -1.53 18.09 8.21
CA ARG A 134 -0.20 17.64 8.60
C ARG A 134 -0.01 17.92 10.10
N LEU A 135 0.28 16.88 10.86
CA LEU A 135 0.49 16.96 12.30
C LEU A 135 1.97 16.92 12.66
N GLU A 136 2.73 16.13 11.89
CA GLU A 136 4.13 15.89 12.17
C GLU A 136 4.84 15.44 10.89
N THR A 137 6.10 15.80 10.74
CA THR A 137 7.00 15.27 9.72
C THR A 137 8.29 14.82 10.41
N VAL A 138 8.71 13.60 10.13
CA VAL A 138 9.94 12.99 10.64
C VAL A 138 10.86 12.79 9.44
N SER A 139 12.04 13.42 9.48
CA SER A 139 13.11 13.12 8.51
C SER A 139 13.70 11.74 8.84
N LEU A 140 13.90 10.93 7.83
CA LEU A 140 14.50 9.61 7.94
C LEU A 140 15.99 9.73 7.63
N ASP A 141 16.82 9.24 8.55
CA ASP A 141 18.25 9.12 8.32
C ASP A 141 18.55 7.92 7.41
N GLU A 142 19.71 7.90 6.75
CA GLU A 142 20.13 6.80 5.88
C GLU A 142 20.13 5.43 6.58
N GLU A 143 20.23 5.39 7.90
CA GLU A 143 20.17 4.16 8.69
C GLU A 143 18.74 3.62 8.90
N GLN A 144 17.71 4.39 8.56
CA GLN A 144 16.28 4.03 8.76
C GLN A 144 15.57 3.63 7.46
N LEU A 145 16.26 3.79 6.33
CA LEU A 145 15.80 3.43 4.98
C LEU A 145 16.39 2.10 4.53
#